data_e70fb4dab9c18007306b3b6f5eb9fb3d
#
_entry.id   e70fb4dab9c18007306b3b6f5eb9fb3d
#
_cell.length_a   1.000
_cell.length_b   1.000
_cell.length_c   1.000
_cell.angle_alpha   90.00
_cell.angle_beta   90.00
_cell.angle_gamma   90.00
#
_symmetry.space_group_name_H-M   'P 1'
#
loop_
_entity.id
_entity.type
_entity.pdbx_description
1 polymer ?
#
loop_
_entity_poly.entity_id
_entity_poly.type
_entity_poly.pdbx_seq_one_letter_code
_entity_poly.pdbx_strand_id
1 'polypeptide(L)'
;DPDNYSTVRDILKMSRYLIKEHPKFYKMFAEKKFTWDRTGGDPITQGNRNPLLYKNIGADGVKTGYLAVEKYSLASSIFKNNRRLIAVGSGFKTKNSRSKESSKLLIWGLTNFDTIEIAKENKNIDQLNVWMGKSDKVNVVTNKDIYITIPKAKKKYIKTVIEYNGPILAPIKINQKVAKLKIYFKDEIHSEYDLYSSENVKKENIISRIFTSLNYLVWGDV
;
A
#
# COMPACT_ATOMS: atom_id res chain seq x y z
N ASP A 1 -10.74 0.56 33.99
CA ASP A 1 -11.38 -0.71 33.74
C ASP A 1 -10.31 -1.73 33.32
N PRO A 2 -10.11 -2.84 34.07
CA PRO A 2 -9.11 -3.85 33.79
C PRO A 2 -9.35 -4.57 32.46
N ASP A 3 -10.57 -4.54 31.91
CA ASP A 3 -10.92 -5.13 30.62
C ASP A 3 -10.65 -4.23 29.42
N ASN A 4 -10.18 -3.01 29.66
CA ASN A 4 -9.82 -2.07 28.60
C ASN A 4 -8.34 -2.25 28.20
N TYR A 5 -8.10 -3.17 27.29
CA TYR A 5 -6.76 -3.45 26.74
C TYR A 5 -6.74 -3.42 25.21
N SER A 6 -5.56 -3.21 24.66
CA SER A 6 -5.34 -3.21 23.21
C SER A 6 -3.91 -3.70 22.90
N THR A 7 -3.68 -4.09 21.66
CA THR A 7 -2.35 -4.46 21.20
C THR A 7 -1.69 -3.33 20.42
N VAL A 8 -0.36 -3.31 20.34
CA VAL A 8 0.37 -2.36 19.48
C VAL A 8 -0.04 -2.51 18.00
N ARG A 9 -0.46 -3.72 17.58
CA ARG A 9 -0.98 -3.98 16.24
C ARG A 9 -2.32 -3.28 15.99
N ASP A 10 -3.22 -3.30 16.96
CA ASP A 10 -4.54 -2.65 16.83
C ASP A 10 -4.40 -1.13 16.87
N ILE A 11 -3.54 -0.59 17.72
CA ILE A 11 -3.21 0.85 17.71
C ILE A 11 -2.59 1.25 16.37
N LEU A 12 -1.77 0.41 15.75
CA LEU A 12 -1.23 0.65 14.41
C LEU A 12 -2.34 0.67 13.35
N LYS A 13 -3.29 -0.28 13.39
CA LYS A 13 -4.44 -0.31 12.47
C LYS A 13 -5.30 0.95 12.63
N MET A 14 -5.60 1.35 13.87
CA MET A 14 -6.35 2.59 14.16
C MET A 14 -5.61 3.82 13.63
N SER A 15 -4.30 3.91 13.87
CA SER A 15 -3.47 5.02 13.36
C SER A 15 -3.49 5.09 11.84
N ARG A 16 -3.35 3.94 11.16
CA ARG A 16 -3.43 3.84 9.71
C ARG A 16 -4.81 4.26 9.18
N TYR A 17 -5.88 3.81 9.81
CA TYR A 17 -7.26 4.16 9.47
C TYR A 17 -7.47 5.67 9.59
N LEU A 18 -7.09 6.28 10.73
CA LEU A 18 -7.18 7.71 10.96
C LEU A 18 -6.44 8.52 9.86
N ILE A 19 -5.22 8.12 9.52
CA ILE A 19 -4.42 8.80 8.50
C ILE A 19 -5.08 8.71 7.12
N LYS A 20 -5.63 7.54 6.77
CA LYS A 20 -6.16 7.27 5.44
C LYS A 20 -7.57 7.83 5.26
N GLU A 21 -8.46 7.57 6.20
CA GLU A 21 -9.88 7.86 6.08
C GLU A 21 -10.25 9.25 6.63
N HIS A 22 -9.42 9.80 7.54
CA HIS A 22 -9.67 11.10 8.18
C HIS A 22 -8.49 12.08 8.06
N PRO A 23 -7.93 12.32 6.86
CA PRO A 23 -6.71 13.12 6.68
C PRO A 23 -6.85 14.58 7.15
N LYS A 24 -8.06 15.14 7.10
CA LYS A 24 -8.32 16.50 7.58
C LYS A 24 -8.12 16.61 9.09
N PHE A 25 -8.66 15.65 9.85
CA PHE A 25 -8.51 15.60 11.31
C PHE A 25 -7.10 15.17 11.71
N TYR A 26 -6.47 14.31 10.92
CA TYR A 26 -5.13 13.84 11.19
C TYR A 26 -4.09 14.98 11.25
N LYS A 27 -4.26 16.04 10.49
CA LYS A 27 -3.35 17.22 10.50
C LYS A 27 -3.20 17.82 11.90
N MET A 28 -4.21 17.75 12.76
CA MET A 28 -4.17 18.27 14.14
C MET A 28 -3.12 17.57 15.00
N PHE A 29 -2.75 16.31 14.68
CA PHE A 29 -1.73 15.58 15.44
C PHE A 29 -0.30 16.08 15.18
N ALA A 30 -0.10 16.84 14.11
CA ALA A 30 1.17 17.48 13.78
C ALA A 30 1.38 18.82 14.50
N GLU A 31 0.35 19.40 15.08
CA GLU A 31 0.42 20.67 15.77
C GLU A 31 1.33 20.57 17.00
N LYS A 32 2.31 21.47 17.06
CA LYS A 32 3.31 21.47 18.15
C LYS A 32 2.81 22.12 19.41
N LYS A 33 1.88 23.07 19.32
CA LYS A 33 1.29 23.81 20.44
C LYS A 33 -0.17 24.03 20.16
N PHE A 34 -0.97 24.02 21.21
CA PHE A 34 -2.36 24.38 21.18
C PHE A 34 -2.66 25.34 22.33
N THR A 35 -3.34 26.43 22.01
CA THR A 35 -3.78 27.43 22.99
C THR A 35 -5.30 27.49 22.99
N TRP A 36 -5.89 27.48 24.16
CA TRP A 36 -7.34 27.67 24.31
C TRP A 36 -7.64 28.66 25.42
N ASP A 37 -8.73 29.39 25.25
CA ASP A 37 -9.22 30.31 26.24
C ASP A 37 -9.84 29.54 27.40
N ARG A 38 -9.50 29.98 28.61
CA ARG A 38 -10.05 29.44 29.83
C ARG A 38 -11.14 30.40 30.35
N THR A 39 -12.35 29.88 30.62
CA THR A 39 -13.42 30.68 31.20
C THR A 39 -12.95 31.26 32.52
N GLY A 40 -12.87 32.59 32.61
CA GLY A 40 -12.50 33.32 33.83
C GLY A 40 -10.99 33.30 34.18
N GLY A 41 -10.08 33.08 33.22
CA GLY A 41 -8.64 33.10 33.45
C GLY A 41 -7.82 33.30 32.17
N ASP A 42 -6.49 33.34 32.31
CA ASP A 42 -5.57 33.49 31.19
C ASP A 42 -5.62 32.29 30.23
N PRO A 43 -5.36 32.48 28.96
CA PRO A 43 -5.27 31.41 27.96
C PRO A 43 -4.23 30.35 28.36
N ILE A 44 -4.58 29.09 28.19
CA ILE A 44 -3.66 27.97 28.47
C ILE A 44 -3.01 27.50 27.17
N THR A 45 -1.68 27.51 27.13
CA THR A 45 -0.89 26.96 26.04
C THR A 45 -0.25 25.64 26.45
N GLN A 46 -0.49 24.57 25.70
CA GLN A 46 0.11 23.27 25.93
C GLN A 46 0.91 22.80 24.71
N GLY A 47 2.14 22.32 24.96
CA GLY A 47 2.96 21.68 23.93
C GLY A 47 2.52 20.23 23.64
N ASN A 48 2.67 19.81 22.39
CA ASN A 48 2.46 18.42 22.04
C ASN A 48 3.51 17.53 22.72
N ARG A 49 3.05 16.45 23.35
CA ARG A 49 3.90 15.52 24.10
C ARG A 49 4.63 14.51 23.20
N ASN A 50 4.36 14.49 21.88
CA ASN A 50 5.07 13.65 20.94
C ASN A 50 6.47 14.21 20.66
N PRO A 51 7.54 13.56 21.14
CA PRO A 51 8.90 14.10 21.01
C PRO A 51 9.42 14.08 19.58
N LEU A 52 8.82 13.29 18.70
CA LEU A 52 9.31 13.16 17.33
C LEU A 52 8.97 14.36 16.45
N LEU A 53 7.92 15.12 16.78
CA LEU A 53 7.54 16.35 16.09
C LEU A 53 8.65 17.42 16.15
N TYR A 54 9.56 17.32 17.12
CA TYR A 54 10.64 18.26 17.34
C TYR A 54 12.00 17.80 16.77
N LYS A 55 12.03 16.61 16.08
CA LYS A 55 13.29 16.00 15.61
C LYS A 55 13.60 16.20 14.12
N ASN A 56 12.80 16.94 13.40
CA ASN A 56 12.99 17.18 11.95
C ASN A 56 13.19 15.89 11.11
N ILE A 57 12.48 14.81 11.44
CA ILE A 57 12.52 13.52 10.73
C ILE A 57 11.30 13.29 9.84
N GLY A 58 10.46 14.32 9.66
CA GLY A 58 9.18 14.20 8.92
C GLY A 58 8.04 13.64 9.78
N ALA A 59 8.14 13.74 11.11
CA ALA A 59 7.10 13.28 12.01
C ALA A 59 5.87 14.20 11.95
N ASP A 60 4.67 13.60 11.88
CA ASP A 60 3.38 14.28 11.76
C ASP A 60 2.28 13.70 12.67
N GLY A 61 2.63 12.84 13.61
CA GLY A 61 1.70 12.21 14.56
C GLY A 61 2.35 11.06 15.30
N VAL A 62 1.64 10.32 16.11
CA VAL A 62 0.20 10.31 16.33
C VAL A 62 -0.07 10.66 17.80
N LYS A 63 0.18 9.73 18.75
CA LYS A 63 -0.21 9.90 20.17
C LYS A 63 0.75 9.22 21.12
N THR A 64 1.03 9.91 22.24
CA THR A 64 1.76 9.34 23.37
C THR A 64 0.79 8.75 24.38
N GLY A 65 1.23 7.68 25.04
CA GLY A 65 0.53 7.09 26.19
C GLY A 65 1.45 6.93 27.41
N TYR A 66 0.85 6.81 28.56
CA TYR A 66 1.51 6.42 29.81
C TYR A 66 0.49 5.75 30.73
N LEU A 67 0.87 4.59 31.22
CA LEU A 67 0.19 3.89 32.33
C LEU A 67 1.27 3.43 33.31
N ALA A 68 0.95 3.45 34.60
CA ALA A 68 1.91 3.06 35.64
C ALA A 68 2.46 1.65 35.44
N VAL A 69 1.63 0.72 34.94
CA VAL A 69 2.00 -0.68 34.65
C VAL A 69 2.81 -0.78 33.37
N GLU A 70 2.32 -0.20 32.25
CA GLU A 70 2.91 -0.29 30.91
C GLU A 70 4.01 0.74 30.64
N LYS A 71 4.23 1.69 31.56
CA LYS A 71 5.16 2.81 31.38
C LYS A 71 4.79 3.68 30.17
N TYR A 72 5.77 4.03 29.33
CA TYR A 72 5.57 4.97 28.22
C TYR A 72 5.26 4.22 26.92
N SER A 73 4.36 4.77 26.14
CA SER A 73 4.01 4.27 24.81
C SER A 73 3.96 5.40 23.77
N LEU A 74 4.10 5.06 22.50
CA LEU A 74 4.02 5.98 21.38
C LEU A 74 3.49 5.27 20.14
N ALA A 75 2.40 5.76 19.62
CA ALA A 75 2.05 5.59 18.22
C ALA A 75 2.67 6.77 17.46
N SER A 76 3.51 6.51 16.49
CA SER A 76 4.26 7.51 15.73
C SER A 76 4.13 7.32 14.24
N SER A 77 4.12 8.41 13.50
CA SER A 77 4.11 8.43 12.03
C SER A 77 5.09 9.45 11.51
N ILE A 78 5.75 9.11 10.42
CA ILE A 78 6.59 10.01 9.63
C ILE A 78 6.16 9.94 8.17
N PHE A 79 6.22 11.09 7.48
CA PHE A 79 6.05 11.18 6.04
C PHE A 79 7.28 11.87 5.44
N LYS A 80 8.05 11.13 4.66
CA LYS A 80 9.27 11.62 4.04
C LYS A 80 9.53 10.89 2.72
N ASN A 81 10.00 11.62 1.71
CA ASN A 81 10.30 11.07 0.37
C ASN A 81 9.11 10.28 -0.23
N ASN A 82 7.91 10.86 -0.13
CA ASN A 82 6.65 10.25 -0.57
C ASN A 82 6.33 8.89 0.06
N ARG A 83 6.95 8.59 1.20
CA ARG A 83 6.71 7.36 1.97
C ARG A 83 6.23 7.69 3.37
N ARG A 84 5.20 6.96 3.79
CA ARG A 84 4.71 7.01 5.16
C ARG A 84 5.12 5.75 5.91
N LEU A 85 5.67 5.94 7.10
CA LEU A 85 5.90 4.86 8.05
C LEU A 85 5.15 5.15 9.35
N ILE A 86 4.56 4.11 9.91
CA ILE A 86 3.88 4.14 11.19
C ILE A 86 4.57 3.11 12.09
N ALA A 87 4.92 3.52 13.30
CA ALA A 87 5.47 2.63 14.30
C ALA A 87 4.74 2.82 15.63
N VAL A 88 4.43 1.72 16.29
CA VAL A 88 3.78 1.71 17.60
C VAL A 88 4.64 0.89 18.56
N GLY A 89 4.95 1.48 19.69
CA GLY A 89 5.69 0.81 20.76
C GLY A 89 5.10 1.12 22.14
N SER A 90 5.17 0.15 23.03
CA SER A 90 4.77 0.26 24.44
C SER A 90 5.86 -0.30 25.36
N GLY A 91 5.75 -0.04 26.65
CA GLY A 91 6.69 -0.55 27.65
C GLY A 91 8.02 0.18 27.73
N PHE A 92 8.17 1.36 27.16
CA PHE A 92 9.40 2.13 27.27
C PHE A 92 9.61 2.60 28.72
N LYS A 93 10.78 2.31 29.27
CA LYS A 93 11.08 2.63 30.68
C LYS A 93 11.08 4.13 30.97
N THR A 94 11.46 4.97 30.00
CA THR A 94 11.56 6.43 30.17
C THR A 94 11.03 7.19 28.95
N LYS A 95 10.73 8.49 29.09
CA LYS A 95 10.41 9.39 27.99
C LYS A 95 11.52 9.43 26.93
N ASN A 96 12.78 9.39 27.38
CA ASN A 96 13.94 9.41 26.50
C ASN A 96 14.07 8.11 25.69
N SER A 97 13.93 6.94 26.32
CA SER A 97 13.96 5.67 25.59
C SER A 97 12.82 5.59 24.58
N ARG A 98 11.61 6.00 24.94
CA ARG A 98 10.48 6.12 24.01
C ARG A 98 10.84 6.97 22.78
N SER A 99 11.40 8.16 22.99
CA SER A 99 11.82 9.05 21.91
C SER A 99 12.92 8.46 21.03
N LYS A 100 13.93 7.88 21.66
CA LYS A 100 15.12 7.31 20.99
C LYS A 100 14.76 6.08 20.17
N GLU A 101 14.10 5.10 20.78
CA GLU A 101 13.80 3.83 20.11
C GLU A 101 12.75 3.97 19.00
N SER A 102 11.72 4.81 19.22
CA SER A 102 10.75 5.09 18.16
C SER A 102 11.38 5.81 16.97
N SER A 103 12.26 6.79 17.20
CA SER A 103 13.02 7.44 16.12
C SER A 103 13.90 6.46 15.37
N LYS A 104 14.65 5.62 16.09
CA LYS A 104 15.56 4.62 15.53
C LYS A 104 14.82 3.64 14.61
N LEU A 105 13.66 3.13 15.06
CA LEU A 105 12.82 2.22 14.27
C LEU A 105 12.33 2.86 12.98
N LEU A 106 11.80 4.10 13.06
CA LEU A 106 11.30 4.81 11.89
C LEU A 106 12.41 5.15 10.89
N ILE A 107 13.56 5.64 11.39
CA ILE A 107 14.73 5.93 10.54
C ILE A 107 15.23 4.65 9.89
N TRP A 108 15.32 3.54 10.64
CA TRP A 108 15.70 2.24 10.10
C TRP A 108 14.77 1.81 8.95
N GLY A 109 13.45 1.96 9.12
CA GLY A 109 12.48 1.67 8.07
C GLY A 109 12.64 2.54 6.82
N LEU A 110 12.93 3.84 6.98
CA LEU A 110 13.22 4.74 5.85
C LEU A 110 14.52 4.40 5.12
N THR A 111 15.54 4.03 5.90
CA THR A 111 16.90 3.83 5.37
C THR A 111 17.07 2.50 4.68
N ASN A 112 16.49 1.43 5.25
CA ASN A 112 16.77 0.06 4.81
C ASN A 112 15.70 -0.53 3.87
N PHE A 113 14.55 0.12 3.73
CA PHE A 113 13.46 -0.38 2.86
C PHE A 113 13.10 0.64 1.80
N ASP A 114 12.68 0.14 0.64
CA ASP A 114 12.02 0.90 -0.41
C ASP A 114 10.60 0.38 -0.62
N THR A 115 9.72 1.30 -1.01
CA THR A 115 8.40 0.96 -1.55
C THR A 115 8.46 1.14 -3.06
N ILE A 116 8.21 0.05 -3.78
CA ILE A 116 8.24 0.01 -5.24
C ILE A 116 6.79 -0.01 -5.72
N GLU A 117 6.46 0.88 -6.64
CA GLU A 117 5.23 0.84 -7.40
C GLU A 117 5.35 -0.23 -8.48
N ILE A 118 4.47 -1.22 -8.45
CA ILE A 118 4.41 -2.31 -9.43
C ILE A 118 3.38 -1.98 -10.51
N ALA A 119 2.20 -1.51 -10.11
CA ALA A 119 1.14 -1.12 -11.03
C ALA A 119 0.24 -0.06 -10.38
N LYS A 120 -0.35 0.79 -11.21
CA LYS A 120 -1.39 1.76 -10.81
C LYS A 120 -2.76 1.28 -11.23
N GLU A 121 -3.74 1.61 -10.41
CA GLU A 121 -5.15 1.37 -10.69
C GLU A 121 -5.55 1.91 -12.08
N ASN A 122 -6.24 1.07 -12.87
CA ASN A 122 -6.76 1.40 -14.21
C ASN A 122 -5.69 1.87 -15.22
N LYS A 123 -4.40 1.62 -14.95
CA LYS A 123 -3.32 1.84 -15.94
C LYS A 123 -2.99 0.54 -16.63
N ASN A 124 -2.77 0.64 -17.95
CA ASN A 124 -2.36 -0.52 -18.74
C ASN A 124 -1.05 -1.08 -18.22
N ILE A 125 -1.04 -2.39 -17.97
CA ILE A 125 0.11 -3.14 -17.48
C ILE A 125 0.77 -3.88 -18.63
N ASP A 126 -0.05 -4.53 -19.50
CA ASP A 126 0.39 -5.30 -20.64
C ASP A 126 -0.78 -5.57 -21.59
N GLN A 127 -0.48 -6.23 -22.72
CA GLN A 127 -1.44 -6.68 -23.70
C GLN A 127 -1.37 -8.21 -23.84
N LEU A 128 -2.52 -8.87 -23.74
CA LEU A 128 -2.63 -10.32 -23.85
C LEU A 128 -3.28 -10.71 -25.16
N ASN A 129 -2.84 -11.84 -25.74
CA ASN A 129 -3.36 -12.36 -26.99
C ASN A 129 -4.80 -12.86 -26.83
N VAL A 130 -5.63 -12.52 -27.79
CA VAL A 130 -7.04 -12.90 -27.88
C VAL A 130 -7.27 -13.78 -29.10
N TRP A 131 -8.03 -14.84 -28.92
CA TRP A 131 -8.41 -15.74 -30.00
C TRP A 131 -9.87 -15.51 -30.43
N MET A 132 -10.09 -15.49 -31.75
CA MET A 132 -11.39 -15.28 -32.38
C MET A 132 -12.08 -13.97 -31.97
N GLY A 133 -11.29 -12.95 -31.63
CA GLY A 133 -11.75 -11.62 -31.28
C GLY A 133 -11.60 -10.63 -32.44
N LYS A 134 -12.45 -9.59 -32.48
CA LYS A 134 -12.26 -8.47 -33.43
C LYS A 134 -10.94 -7.73 -33.24
N SER A 135 -10.31 -7.91 -32.10
CA SER A 135 -8.96 -7.45 -31.78
C SER A 135 -8.15 -8.66 -31.35
N ASP A 136 -6.91 -8.75 -31.84
CA ASP A 136 -5.97 -9.83 -31.53
C ASP A 136 -5.36 -9.69 -30.14
N LYS A 137 -5.55 -8.52 -29.50
CA LYS A 137 -5.01 -8.21 -28.20
C LYS A 137 -6.05 -7.50 -27.32
N VAL A 138 -5.90 -7.65 -26.01
CA VAL A 138 -6.66 -6.96 -24.99
C VAL A 138 -5.72 -6.36 -23.94
N ASN A 139 -5.94 -5.08 -23.62
CA ASN A 139 -5.22 -4.42 -22.55
C ASN A 139 -5.66 -4.92 -21.18
N VAL A 140 -4.72 -5.13 -20.26
CA VAL A 140 -5.01 -5.57 -18.90
C VAL A 140 -4.59 -4.54 -17.86
N VAL A 141 -5.44 -4.40 -16.86
CA VAL A 141 -5.31 -3.42 -15.77
C VAL A 141 -5.51 -4.08 -14.41
N THR A 142 -5.12 -3.40 -13.36
CA THR A 142 -5.47 -3.73 -11.97
C THR A 142 -6.55 -2.77 -11.46
N ASN A 143 -7.37 -3.23 -10.52
CA ASN A 143 -8.43 -2.45 -9.86
C ASN A 143 -7.96 -1.74 -8.58
N LYS A 144 -6.67 -1.66 -8.34
CA LYS A 144 -6.05 -0.94 -7.22
C LYS A 144 -4.57 -0.71 -7.48
N ASP A 145 -4.01 0.28 -6.81
CA ASP A 145 -2.57 0.47 -6.78
C ASP A 145 -1.86 -0.72 -6.12
N ILE A 146 -0.80 -1.21 -6.73
CA ILE A 146 0.03 -2.30 -6.21
C ILE A 146 1.41 -1.76 -5.85
N TYR A 147 1.70 -1.77 -4.56
CA TYR A 147 3.00 -1.41 -4.01
C TYR A 147 3.57 -2.57 -3.20
N ILE A 148 4.87 -2.75 -3.26
CA ILE A 148 5.59 -3.68 -2.39
C ILE A 148 6.67 -2.94 -1.62
N THR A 149 6.82 -3.31 -0.35
CA THR A 149 7.89 -2.77 0.50
C THR A 149 8.90 -3.87 0.79
N ILE A 150 10.15 -3.61 0.43
CA ILE A 150 11.24 -4.58 0.49
C ILE A 150 12.52 -3.96 1.01
N PRO A 151 13.44 -4.75 1.58
CA PRO A 151 14.80 -4.30 1.85
C PRO A 151 15.50 -3.84 0.56
N LYS A 152 16.14 -2.68 0.61
CA LYS A 152 16.83 -2.09 -0.56
C LYS A 152 17.80 -3.05 -1.24
N ALA A 153 18.60 -3.76 -0.43
CA ALA A 153 19.57 -4.74 -0.93
C ALA A 153 18.91 -5.92 -1.69
N LYS A 154 17.62 -6.13 -1.49
CA LYS A 154 16.87 -7.24 -2.08
C LYS A 154 16.08 -6.86 -3.33
N LYS A 155 16.07 -5.59 -3.72
CA LYS A 155 15.33 -5.07 -4.88
C LYS A 155 15.62 -5.82 -6.18
N LYS A 156 16.86 -6.19 -6.42
CA LYS A 156 17.31 -6.92 -7.63
C LYS A 156 16.75 -8.34 -7.77
N TYR A 157 16.15 -8.88 -6.72
CA TYR A 157 15.57 -10.24 -6.73
C TYR A 157 14.06 -10.25 -6.97
N ILE A 158 13.46 -9.08 -7.26
CA ILE A 158 12.04 -9.01 -7.62
C ILE A 158 11.88 -9.26 -9.10
N LYS A 159 10.94 -10.14 -9.42
CA LYS A 159 10.48 -10.44 -10.76
C LYS A 159 8.96 -10.39 -10.79
N THR A 160 8.40 -9.78 -11.82
CA THR A 160 6.96 -9.79 -12.09
C THR A 160 6.68 -10.66 -13.29
N VAL A 161 5.62 -11.47 -13.21
CA VAL A 161 5.18 -12.35 -14.30
C VAL A 161 3.67 -12.25 -14.42
N ILE A 162 3.17 -12.13 -15.64
CA ILE A 162 1.74 -12.24 -15.93
C ILE A 162 1.45 -13.67 -16.36
N GLU A 163 0.57 -14.32 -15.62
CA GLU A 163 0.12 -15.68 -15.91
C GLU A 163 -1.33 -15.66 -16.37
N TYR A 164 -1.59 -16.28 -17.52
CA TYR A 164 -2.92 -16.41 -18.10
C TYR A 164 -3.03 -17.67 -18.96
N ASN A 165 -4.25 -18.15 -19.14
CA ASN A 165 -4.53 -19.23 -20.08
C ASN A 165 -4.72 -18.61 -21.47
N GLY A 166 -3.64 -18.52 -22.22
CA GLY A 166 -3.64 -17.87 -23.52
C GLY A 166 -3.65 -18.85 -24.69
N PRO A 167 -4.13 -18.38 -25.83
CA PRO A 167 -4.79 -17.09 -26.07
C PRO A 167 -6.21 -17.05 -25.45
N ILE A 168 -6.65 -15.83 -25.03
CA ILE A 168 -7.95 -15.65 -24.34
C ILE A 168 -9.07 -15.69 -25.38
N LEU A 169 -10.04 -16.57 -25.21
CA LEU A 169 -11.16 -16.72 -26.14
C LEU A 169 -12.15 -15.54 -26.04
N ALA A 170 -12.43 -14.88 -27.16
CA ALA A 170 -13.49 -13.89 -27.25
C ALA A 170 -14.92 -14.51 -27.13
N PRO A 171 -15.93 -13.79 -26.61
CA PRO A 171 -15.92 -12.37 -26.28
C PRO A 171 -15.33 -12.12 -24.88
N ILE A 172 -14.65 -11.00 -24.73
CA ILE A 172 -14.16 -10.53 -23.44
C ILE A 172 -14.96 -9.29 -23.05
N LYS A 173 -15.39 -9.23 -21.79
CA LYS A 173 -16.09 -8.07 -21.24
C LYS A 173 -15.12 -7.19 -20.47
N ILE A 174 -15.34 -5.88 -20.51
CA ILE A 174 -14.64 -4.95 -19.62
C ILE A 174 -14.77 -5.39 -18.15
N ASN A 175 -13.71 -5.25 -17.38
CA ASN A 175 -13.61 -5.74 -15.99
C ASN A 175 -13.72 -7.26 -15.82
N GLN A 176 -13.65 -8.04 -16.90
CA GLN A 176 -13.51 -9.49 -16.79
C GLN A 176 -12.09 -9.82 -16.31
N LYS A 177 -11.99 -10.68 -15.29
CA LYS A 177 -10.70 -11.24 -14.88
C LYS A 177 -10.15 -12.13 -15.99
N VAL A 178 -8.94 -11.83 -16.45
CA VAL A 178 -8.31 -12.51 -17.61
C VAL A 178 -6.93 -13.05 -17.31
N ALA A 179 -6.27 -12.56 -16.26
CA ALA A 179 -4.91 -12.96 -15.91
C ALA A 179 -4.63 -12.77 -14.41
N LYS A 180 -3.44 -13.19 -14.00
CA LYS A 180 -2.86 -12.90 -12.69
C LYS A 180 -1.48 -12.28 -12.85
N LEU A 181 -1.22 -11.22 -12.10
CA LEU A 181 0.12 -10.66 -11.90
C LEU A 181 0.74 -11.34 -10.68
N LYS A 182 1.79 -12.11 -10.90
CA LYS A 182 2.58 -12.75 -9.84
C LYS A 182 3.86 -11.94 -9.59
N ILE A 183 4.11 -11.63 -8.34
CA ILE A 183 5.34 -10.97 -7.90
C ILE A 183 6.17 -12.01 -7.17
N TYR A 184 7.36 -12.27 -7.70
CA TYR A 184 8.32 -13.20 -7.11
C TYR A 184 9.38 -12.43 -6.34
N PHE A 185 9.79 -12.99 -5.24
CA PHE A 185 11.01 -12.64 -4.53
C PHE A 185 11.96 -13.83 -4.58
N LYS A 186 13.04 -13.71 -5.36
CA LYS A 186 13.81 -14.85 -5.87
C LYS A 186 12.88 -15.79 -6.66
N ASP A 187 12.76 -17.04 -6.26
CA ASP A 187 11.93 -18.05 -6.92
C ASP A 187 10.60 -18.32 -6.18
N GLU A 188 10.34 -17.62 -5.06
CA GLU A 188 9.13 -17.77 -4.25
C GLU A 188 8.11 -16.70 -4.60
N ILE A 189 6.83 -17.09 -4.67
CA ILE A 189 5.71 -16.16 -4.86
C ILE A 189 5.56 -15.30 -3.60
N HIS A 190 5.81 -14.01 -3.76
CA HIS A 190 5.60 -13.03 -2.69
C HIS A 190 4.15 -12.59 -2.60
N SER A 191 3.50 -12.35 -3.75
CA SER A 191 2.09 -11.95 -3.82
C SER A 191 1.53 -12.16 -5.22
N GLU A 192 0.19 -12.31 -5.28
CA GLU A 192 -0.58 -12.43 -6.52
C GLU A 192 -1.70 -11.40 -6.55
N TYR A 193 -2.00 -10.90 -7.73
CA TYR A 193 -3.07 -9.95 -7.99
C TYR A 193 -3.82 -10.32 -9.25
N ASP A 194 -5.13 -10.19 -9.23
CA ASP A 194 -5.96 -10.41 -10.42
C ASP A 194 -5.82 -9.24 -11.39
N LEU A 195 -5.74 -9.56 -12.68
CA LEU A 195 -5.75 -8.59 -13.77
C LEU A 195 -7.05 -8.70 -14.55
N TYR A 196 -7.54 -7.55 -14.96
CA TYR A 196 -8.83 -7.39 -15.60
C TYR A 196 -8.68 -6.76 -16.97
N SER A 197 -9.57 -7.11 -17.90
CA SER A 197 -9.67 -6.43 -19.19
C SER A 197 -10.10 -4.97 -18.99
N SER A 198 -9.41 -4.04 -19.66
CA SER A 198 -9.80 -2.62 -19.65
C SER A 198 -10.87 -2.28 -20.69
N GLU A 199 -11.24 -3.23 -21.56
CA GLU A 199 -12.10 -3.01 -22.72
C GLU A 199 -12.94 -4.24 -23.06
N ASN A 200 -13.93 -4.04 -23.94
CA ASN A 200 -14.72 -5.14 -24.50
C ASN A 200 -14.11 -5.61 -25.81
N VAL A 201 -13.86 -6.90 -25.94
CA VAL A 201 -13.46 -7.51 -27.22
C VAL A 201 -14.62 -8.40 -27.70
N LYS A 202 -15.23 -8.00 -28.82
CA LYS A 202 -16.33 -8.77 -29.46
C LYS A 202 -15.75 -9.94 -30.24
N LYS A 203 -16.54 -11.00 -30.44
CA LYS A 203 -16.17 -12.08 -31.37
C LYS A 203 -16.04 -11.56 -32.79
N GLU A 204 -15.14 -12.13 -33.55
CA GLU A 204 -15.11 -12.02 -35.01
C GLU A 204 -16.39 -12.56 -35.66
N ASN A 205 -16.64 -12.18 -36.91
CA ASN A 205 -17.69 -12.78 -37.69
C ASN A 205 -17.38 -14.26 -38.00
N ILE A 206 -18.39 -15.02 -38.43
CA ILE A 206 -18.29 -16.48 -38.62
C ILE A 206 -17.23 -16.84 -39.69
N ILE A 207 -17.16 -16.06 -40.76
CA ILE A 207 -16.25 -16.31 -41.90
C ILE A 207 -14.80 -16.12 -41.43
N SER A 208 -14.48 -14.99 -40.76
CA SER A 208 -13.13 -14.74 -40.21
C SER A 208 -12.71 -15.84 -39.24
N ARG A 209 -13.62 -16.30 -38.37
CA ARG A 209 -13.33 -17.37 -37.41
C ARG A 209 -12.95 -18.69 -38.08
N ILE A 210 -13.56 -19.04 -39.23
CA ILE A 210 -13.22 -20.23 -40.01
C ILE A 210 -11.80 -20.06 -40.55
N PHE A 211 -11.44 -18.89 -41.12
CA PHE A 211 -10.09 -18.62 -41.63
C PHE A 211 -9.04 -18.65 -40.51
N THR A 212 -9.33 -18.03 -39.35
CA THR A 212 -8.43 -18.07 -38.18
C THR A 212 -8.21 -19.51 -37.71
N SER A 213 -9.28 -20.33 -37.66
CA SER A 213 -9.16 -21.74 -37.29
C SER A 213 -8.36 -22.57 -38.30
N LEU A 214 -8.55 -22.35 -39.61
CA LEU A 214 -7.79 -23.02 -40.65
C LEU A 214 -6.31 -22.63 -40.63
N ASN A 215 -6.01 -21.34 -40.47
CA ASN A 215 -4.64 -20.86 -40.30
C ASN A 215 -3.92 -21.53 -39.12
N TYR A 216 -4.62 -21.60 -37.98
CA TYR A 216 -4.07 -22.28 -36.81
C TYR A 216 -3.80 -23.77 -37.05
N LEU A 217 -4.69 -24.45 -37.78
CA LEU A 217 -4.55 -25.86 -38.10
C LEU A 217 -3.37 -26.12 -39.06
N VAL A 218 -3.06 -25.17 -39.97
CA VAL A 218 -2.00 -25.29 -40.99
C VAL A 218 -0.65 -24.83 -40.47
N TRP A 219 -0.61 -23.72 -39.71
CA TRP A 219 0.62 -23.02 -39.33
C TRP A 219 0.93 -23.06 -37.84
N GLY A 220 -0.04 -23.43 -37.00
CA GLY A 220 0.19 -23.58 -35.53
C GLY A 220 0.41 -22.28 -34.79
N ASP A 221 0.32 -21.12 -35.43
CA ASP A 221 0.54 -19.80 -34.82
C ASP A 221 -0.77 -19.05 -34.65
N VAL A 222 -0.93 -18.45 -33.43
CA VAL A 222 -2.00 -17.52 -33.09
C VAL A 222 -1.40 -16.19 -32.69
#